data_a38a494d37f28b057aaca0edfee01823
#
_entry.id   a38a494d37f28b057aaca0edfee01823
#
_cell.length_a   1.000
_cell.length_b   1.000
_cell.length_c   1.000
_cell.angle_alpha   90.00
_cell.angle_beta   90.00
_cell.angle_gamma   90.00
#
_symmetry.space_group_name_H-M   'P 1'
#
loop_
_entity.id
_entity.type
_entity.pdbx_description
1 polymer ?
#
loop_
_entity_poly.entity_id
_entity_poly.type
_entity_poly.pdbx_seq_one_letter_code
_entity_poly.pdbx_strand_id
1 'polypeptide(L)'
;LKLSGTIYKSDPITVTVEKPKPGKSKRNESVFTETSISKTNPFLNEQVAYTFKLFRRVEARNLNLSMPYDEAFFRKEDVGKAKRYSQVINGIAYDVDELPVALFPIKAGKSIIPPSIIELDLVYRTQENHRRDPFARFFNDPFFGGTTKSDHKILTTKPIEIDTQPLPKKGKPKEFGNLV
;
A
#
# COMPACT_ATOMS: atom_id res chain seq x y z
N LEU A 1 25.34 21.02 -18.74
CA LEU A 1 25.43 22.29 -18.05
C LEU A 1 26.39 23.18 -18.80
N LYS A 2 26.06 24.46 -19.02
CA LYS A 2 26.96 25.43 -19.67
C LYS A 2 27.39 26.46 -18.63
N LEU A 3 28.68 26.51 -18.33
CA LEU A 3 29.25 27.45 -17.38
C LEU A 3 30.41 28.19 -18.06
N SER A 4 30.39 29.50 -18.06
CA SER A 4 31.47 30.37 -18.62
C SER A 4 31.91 29.97 -20.04
N GLY A 5 30.96 29.59 -20.93
CA GLY A 5 31.25 29.20 -22.31
C GLY A 5 31.66 27.75 -22.53
N THR A 6 31.95 26.98 -21.46
CA THR A 6 32.33 25.57 -21.54
C THR A 6 31.12 24.67 -21.30
N ILE A 7 30.93 23.64 -22.16
CA ILE A 7 29.84 22.66 -22.06
C ILE A 7 30.36 21.46 -21.28
N TYR A 8 29.81 21.24 -20.07
CA TYR A 8 30.05 20.05 -19.27
C TYR A 8 28.95 19.02 -19.60
N LYS A 9 29.33 17.85 -20.09
CA LYS A 9 28.44 16.71 -20.28
C LYS A 9 28.78 15.65 -19.25
N SER A 10 27.76 15.11 -18.56
CA SER A 10 27.91 13.89 -17.77
C SER A 10 27.81 12.68 -18.68
N ASP A 11 28.36 11.55 -18.26
CA ASP A 11 28.12 10.30 -18.91
C ASP A 11 26.62 9.93 -18.83
N PRO A 12 26.06 9.26 -19.86
CA PRO A 12 24.67 8.83 -19.82
C PRO A 12 24.47 7.78 -18.74
N ILE A 13 23.46 8.00 -17.87
CA ILE A 13 23.02 7.02 -16.89
C ILE A 13 21.93 6.18 -17.53
N THR A 14 22.16 4.87 -17.65
CA THR A 14 21.14 3.95 -18.13
C THR A 14 20.31 3.48 -16.94
N VAL A 15 19.03 3.86 -16.88
CA VAL A 15 18.07 3.37 -15.89
C VAL A 15 17.28 2.22 -16.55
N THR A 16 17.49 1.00 -16.05
CA THR A 16 16.68 -0.15 -16.48
C THR A 16 15.52 -0.31 -15.53
N VAL A 17 14.29 -0.10 -16.02
CA VAL A 17 13.06 -0.36 -15.27
C VAL A 17 12.67 -1.81 -15.52
N GLU A 18 12.86 -2.67 -14.52
CA GLU A 18 12.38 -4.05 -14.56
C GLU A 18 10.90 -4.09 -14.17
N LYS A 19 10.10 -4.89 -14.90
CA LYS A 19 8.73 -5.19 -14.48
C LYS A 19 8.78 -5.95 -13.15
N PRO A 20 7.92 -5.64 -12.16
CA PRO A 20 7.86 -6.40 -10.93
C PRO A 20 7.65 -7.89 -11.24
N LYS A 21 8.56 -8.73 -10.79
CA LYS A 21 8.42 -10.19 -10.93
C LYS A 21 7.18 -10.62 -10.14
N PRO A 22 6.27 -11.44 -10.71
CA PRO A 22 5.12 -11.97 -9.96
C PRO A 22 5.65 -12.65 -8.70
N GLY A 23 5.20 -12.17 -7.54
CA GLY A 23 5.74 -12.55 -6.24
C GLY A 23 5.75 -14.05 -6.03
N LYS A 24 6.88 -14.59 -5.65
CA LYS A 24 7.00 -15.89 -5.01
C LYS A 24 6.06 -15.92 -3.82
N SER A 25 5.44 -17.06 -3.54
CA SER A 25 4.41 -17.25 -2.50
C SER A 25 4.75 -16.43 -1.23
N LYS A 26 3.80 -15.63 -0.75
CA LYS A 26 3.86 -14.75 0.44
C LYS A 26 4.23 -15.47 1.76
N ARG A 27 4.64 -16.73 1.70
CA ARG A 27 4.76 -17.63 2.84
C ARG A 27 5.83 -17.27 3.88
N ASN A 28 6.77 -16.33 3.58
CA ASN A 28 7.84 -15.95 4.53
C ASN A 28 8.25 -14.47 4.42
N GLU A 29 7.44 -13.64 3.81
CA GLU A 29 7.78 -12.22 3.72
C GLU A 29 7.62 -11.53 5.07
N SER A 30 8.57 -10.69 5.45
CA SER A 30 8.51 -9.90 6.69
C SER A 30 7.46 -8.80 6.63
N VAL A 31 7.07 -8.39 5.41
CA VAL A 31 6.06 -7.38 5.13
C VAL A 31 5.42 -7.65 3.77
N PHE A 32 4.10 -7.47 3.68
CA PHE A 32 3.35 -7.50 2.42
C PHE A 32 2.03 -6.74 2.54
N THR A 33 1.39 -6.47 1.41
CA THR A 33 0.10 -5.76 1.34
C THR A 33 -0.96 -6.59 0.66
N GLU A 34 -2.22 -6.36 1.05
CA GLU A 34 -3.41 -6.88 0.38
C GLU A 34 -4.45 -5.78 0.22
N THR A 35 -5.23 -5.88 -0.85
CA THR A 35 -6.42 -5.08 -1.05
C THR A 35 -7.59 -5.98 -1.35
N SER A 36 -8.75 -5.59 -0.87
CA SER A 36 -10.01 -6.28 -1.15
C SER A 36 -11.12 -5.27 -1.41
N ILE A 37 -12.16 -5.73 -2.08
CA ILE A 37 -13.36 -4.95 -2.35
C ILE A 37 -14.58 -5.79 -2.02
N SER A 38 -15.63 -5.17 -1.46
CA SER A 38 -16.84 -5.89 -1.06
C SER A 38 -17.66 -6.41 -2.24
N LYS A 39 -17.57 -5.73 -3.40
CA LYS A 39 -18.35 -6.10 -4.60
C LYS A 39 -17.66 -5.57 -5.85
N THR A 40 -17.54 -6.40 -6.88
CA THR A 40 -16.90 -6.04 -8.16
C THR A 40 -17.91 -5.59 -9.24
N ASN A 41 -19.21 -5.83 -9.02
CA ASN A 41 -20.30 -5.41 -9.91
C ASN A 41 -21.39 -4.64 -9.15
N PRO A 42 -21.04 -3.46 -8.55
CA PRO A 42 -21.99 -2.64 -7.84
C PRO A 42 -22.96 -1.94 -8.80
N PHE A 43 -24.08 -1.47 -8.28
CA PHE A 43 -24.92 -0.51 -8.97
C PHE A 43 -24.34 0.90 -8.89
N LEU A 44 -24.80 1.77 -9.79
CA LEU A 44 -24.48 3.20 -9.75
C LEU A 44 -24.85 3.78 -8.37
N ASN A 45 -23.94 4.52 -7.74
CA ASN A 45 -24.05 5.10 -6.38
C ASN A 45 -24.17 4.05 -5.24
N GLU A 46 -24.01 2.76 -5.50
CA GLU A 46 -23.92 1.76 -4.43
C GLU A 46 -22.58 1.88 -3.70
N GLN A 47 -22.61 1.91 -2.36
CA GLN A 47 -21.38 1.92 -1.57
C GLN A 47 -20.60 0.60 -1.73
N VAL A 48 -19.33 0.72 -2.06
CA VAL A 48 -18.38 -0.38 -2.13
C VAL A 48 -17.28 -0.15 -1.11
N ALA A 49 -17.10 -1.11 -0.19
CA ALA A 49 -16.00 -1.03 0.76
C ALA A 49 -14.71 -1.53 0.11
N TYR A 50 -13.75 -0.63 -0.06
CA TYR A 50 -12.38 -0.93 -0.43
C TYR A 50 -11.53 -1.00 0.84
N THR A 51 -10.76 -2.05 1.02
CA THR A 51 -9.94 -2.24 2.23
C THR A 51 -8.49 -2.49 1.83
N PHE A 52 -7.60 -1.64 2.33
CA PHE A 52 -6.16 -1.84 2.25
C PHE A 52 -5.65 -2.45 3.56
N LYS A 53 -4.77 -3.46 3.48
CA LYS A 53 -4.12 -4.10 4.63
C LYS A 53 -2.61 -4.16 4.43
N LEU A 54 -1.87 -3.72 5.44
CA LEU A 54 -0.44 -3.91 5.57
C LEU A 54 -0.18 -4.98 6.64
N PHE A 55 0.46 -6.07 6.25
CA PHE A 55 0.90 -7.14 7.14
C PHE A 55 2.40 -7.00 7.40
N ARG A 56 2.81 -7.00 8.65
CA ARG A 56 4.22 -6.85 9.03
C ARG A 56 4.59 -7.71 10.25
N ARG A 57 5.82 -8.21 10.26
CA ARG A 57 6.42 -8.96 11.38
C ARG A 57 7.53 -8.18 12.06
N VAL A 58 7.90 -7.05 11.51
CA VAL A 58 8.97 -6.17 11.97
C VAL A 58 8.44 -4.76 12.15
N GLU A 59 9.13 -3.96 12.93
CA GLU A 59 8.78 -2.55 13.07
C GLU A 59 8.88 -1.83 11.72
N ALA A 60 7.89 -1.01 11.40
CA ALA A 60 7.86 -0.18 10.21
C ALA A 60 7.68 1.28 10.60
N ARG A 61 8.43 2.18 9.95
CA ARG A 61 8.40 3.63 10.14
C ARG A 61 8.22 4.34 8.82
N ASN A 62 7.94 5.65 8.86
CA ASN A 62 7.83 6.51 7.68
C ASN A 62 6.85 5.97 6.62
N LEU A 63 5.67 5.47 7.09
CA LEU A 63 4.66 4.91 6.21
C LEU A 63 4.02 6.01 5.38
N ASN A 64 4.14 5.92 4.07
CA ASN A 64 3.50 6.80 3.09
C ASN A 64 2.63 5.96 2.15
N LEU A 65 1.31 6.02 2.34
CA LEU A 65 0.33 5.24 1.57
C LEU A 65 -0.36 6.11 0.54
N SER A 66 -0.26 5.71 -0.73
CA SER A 66 -1.04 6.24 -1.85
C SER A 66 -2.08 5.23 -2.29
N MET A 67 -3.35 5.63 -2.28
CA MET A 67 -4.48 4.83 -2.78
C MET A 67 -5.15 5.61 -3.92
N PRO A 68 -4.62 5.52 -5.15
CA PRO A 68 -5.18 6.22 -6.30
C PRO A 68 -6.53 5.60 -6.69
N TYR A 69 -7.45 6.44 -7.18
CA TYR A 69 -8.71 6.04 -7.78
C TYR A 69 -9.06 7.02 -8.90
N ASP A 70 -9.88 6.59 -9.83
CA ASP A 70 -10.32 7.45 -10.93
C ASP A 70 -11.54 8.28 -10.48
N GLU A 71 -11.34 9.58 -10.25
CA GLU A 71 -12.37 10.52 -9.84
C GLU A 71 -13.49 10.69 -10.89
N ALA A 72 -13.23 10.32 -12.15
CA ALA A 72 -14.25 10.30 -13.19
C ALA A 72 -15.23 9.13 -13.06
N PHE A 73 -14.85 8.08 -12.29
CA PHE A 73 -15.66 6.88 -12.07
C PHE A 73 -16.11 6.70 -10.62
N PHE A 74 -15.38 7.25 -9.65
CA PHE A 74 -15.66 7.02 -8.23
C PHE A 74 -15.65 8.32 -7.44
N ARG A 75 -16.57 8.45 -6.50
CA ARG A 75 -16.44 9.32 -5.34
C ARG A 75 -15.89 8.51 -4.18
N LYS A 76 -14.93 9.05 -3.45
CA LYS A 76 -14.31 8.44 -2.28
C LYS A 76 -14.79 9.14 -1.01
N GLU A 77 -15.07 8.34 0.03
CA GLU A 77 -15.33 8.85 1.38
C GLU A 77 -14.51 8.02 2.39
N ASP A 78 -13.93 8.69 3.38
CA ASP A 78 -13.22 8.04 4.47
C ASP A 78 -14.23 7.49 5.47
N VAL A 79 -14.27 6.16 5.63
CA VAL A 79 -15.25 5.47 6.47
C VAL A 79 -14.68 4.98 7.79
N GLY A 80 -13.87 5.74 8.45
CA GLY A 80 -13.44 5.41 9.80
C GLY A 80 -11.94 5.43 10.00
N LYS A 81 -11.55 5.04 11.22
CA LYS A 81 -10.15 5.03 11.63
C LYS A 81 -9.48 3.74 11.17
N ALA A 82 -8.19 3.84 10.86
CA ALA A 82 -7.35 2.67 10.67
C ALA A 82 -7.46 1.74 11.89
N LYS A 83 -7.58 0.44 11.63
CA LYS A 83 -7.61 -0.60 12.66
C LYS A 83 -6.26 -1.28 12.73
N ARG A 84 -5.82 -1.59 13.94
CA ARG A 84 -4.60 -2.38 14.16
C ARG A 84 -4.95 -3.61 15.00
N TYR A 85 -4.49 -4.77 14.53
CA TYR A 85 -4.68 -6.04 15.19
C TYR A 85 -3.59 -7.03 14.79
N SER A 86 -3.52 -8.19 15.46
CA SER A 86 -2.61 -9.27 15.09
C SER A 86 -3.41 -10.40 14.42
N GLN A 87 -2.83 -11.00 13.38
CA GLN A 87 -3.41 -12.13 12.64
C GLN A 87 -2.35 -13.20 12.40
N VAL A 88 -2.74 -14.47 12.56
CA VAL A 88 -1.89 -15.60 12.24
C VAL A 88 -2.21 -16.10 10.82
N ILE A 89 -1.20 -16.15 9.95
CA ILE A 89 -1.31 -16.64 8.57
C ILE A 89 -0.28 -17.76 8.39
N ASN A 90 -0.75 -18.97 8.10
CA ASN A 90 0.10 -20.16 7.95
C ASN A 90 1.04 -20.41 9.15
N GLY A 91 0.54 -20.20 10.38
CA GLY A 91 1.32 -20.37 11.62
C GLY A 91 2.26 -19.21 11.96
N ILE A 92 2.26 -18.13 11.18
CA ILE A 92 3.10 -16.95 11.37
C ILE A 92 2.23 -15.77 11.81
N ALA A 93 2.57 -15.15 12.95
CA ALA A 93 1.89 -13.96 13.44
C ALA A 93 2.36 -12.71 12.70
N TYR A 94 1.38 -11.88 12.31
CA TYR A 94 1.58 -10.57 11.69
C TYR A 94 0.82 -9.51 12.46
N ASP A 95 1.40 -8.34 12.62
CA ASP A 95 0.67 -7.12 12.94
C ASP A 95 0.04 -6.61 11.64
N VAL A 96 -1.26 -6.28 11.72
CA VAL A 96 -2.04 -5.84 10.56
C VAL A 96 -2.51 -4.41 10.81
N ASP A 97 -2.17 -3.51 9.90
CA ASP A 97 -2.77 -2.19 9.80
C ASP A 97 -3.80 -2.23 8.67
N GLU A 98 -5.09 -2.07 9.00
CA GLU A 98 -6.22 -2.13 8.08
C GLU A 98 -6.85 -0.74 7.91
N LEU A 99 -6.97 -0.28 6.67
CA LEU A 99 -7.59 1.00 6.32
C LEU A 99 -8.79 0.77 5.38
N PRO A 100 -10.03 0.94 5.87
CA PRO A 100 -11.22 0.89 5.04
C PRO A 100 -11.50 2.25 4.40
N VAL A 101 -11.99 2.23 3.15
CA VAL A 101 -12.42 3.40 2.38
C VAL A 101 -13.74 3.05 1.69
N ALA A 102 -14.72 3.96 1.68
CA ALA A 102 -15.91 3.82 0.87
C ALA A 102 -15.69 4.42 -0.53
N LEU A 103 -15.98 3.64 -1.55
CA LEU A 103 -16.04 4.09 -2.93
C LEU A 103 -17.49 4.03 -3.42
N PHE A 104 -17.91 5.07 -4.13
CA PHE A 104 -19.23 5.15 -4.73
C PHE A 104 -19.04 5.33 -6.23
N PRO A 105 -19.36 4.30 -7.04
CA PRO A 105 -19.34 4.45 -8.50
C PRO A 105 -20.32 5.52 -8.96
N ILE A 106 -19.83 6.52 -9.68
CA ILE A 106 -20.65 7.63 -10.22
C ILE A 106 -20.89 7.51 -11.73
N LYS A 107 -20.29 6.49 -12.35
CA LYS A 107 -20.43 6.19 -13.77
C LYS A 107 -20.60 4.68 -14.00
N ALA A 108 -21.58 4.30 -14.82
CA ALA A 108 -21.77 2.89 -15.20
C ALA A 108 -20.72 2.44 -16.23
N GLY A 109 -20.41 1.15 -16.20
CA GLY A 109 -19.46 0.49 -17.08
C GLY A 109 -18.21 0.01 -16.38
N LYS A 110 -17.25 -0.51 -17.17
CA LYS A 110 -16.00 -1.07 -16.69
C LYS A 110 -15.01 0.02 -16.31
N SER A 111 -14.41 -0.14 -15.15
CA SER A 111 -13.35 0.73 -14.62
C SER A 111 -12.33 -0.09 -13.84
N ILE A 112 -11.20 0.50 -13.52
CA ILE A 112 -10.12 -0.14 -12.77
C ILE A 112 -9.76 0.76 -11.59
N ILE A 113 -9.74 0.19 -10.39
CA ILE A 113 -9.07 0.81 -9.25
C ILE A 113 -7.58 0.51 -9.41
N PRO A 114 -6.73 1.53 -9.57
CA PRO A 114 -5.30 1.34 -9.74
C PRO A 114 -4.65 0.67 -8.51
N PRO A 115 -3.45 0.11 -8.64
CA PRO A 115 -2.69 -0.41 -7.52
C PRO A 115 -2.47 0.65 -6.43
N SER A 116 -2.69 0.29 -5.17
CA SER A 116 -2.20 1.09 -4.04
C SER A 116 -0.71 0.86 -3.86
N ILE A 117 0.01 1.92 -3.48
CA ILE A 117 1.46 1.92 -3.27
C ILE A 117 1.72 2.38 -1.84
N ILE A 118 2.53 1.63 -1.10
CA ILE A 118 3.01 2.05 0.21
C ILE A 118 4.54 2.04 0.24
N GLU A 119 5.11 3.15 0.66
CA GLU A 119 6.53 3.30 0.98
C GLU A 119 6.69 3.23 2.49
N LEU A 120 7.72 2.52 2.95
CA LEU A 120 8.00 2.37 4.37
C LEU A 120 9.45 1.97 4.62
N ASP A 121 9.92 2.22 5.84
CA ASP A 121 11.22 1.79 6.32
C ASP A 121 11.05 0.66 7.33
N LEU A 122 11.58 -0.52 7.04
CA LEU A 122 11.62 -1.65 7.97
C LEU A 122 12.82 -1.51 8.89
N VAL A 123 12.56 -1.54 10.21
CA VAL A 123 13.59 -1.38 11.23
C VAL A 123 13.96 -2.73 11.82
N TYR A 124 15.21 -3.13 11.64
CA TYR A 124 15.77 -4.36 12.19
C TYR A 124 16.70 -4.01 13.34
N ARG A 125 16.46 -4.60 14.51
CA ARG A 125 17.43 -4.56 15.63
C ARG A 125 18.51 -5.59 15.36
N THR A 126 19.71 -5.16 15.05
CA THR A 126 20.86 -6.05 14.92
C THR A 126 21.39 -6.35 16.31
N GLN A 127 21.19 -7.57 16.79
CA GLN A 127 22.02 -8.09 17.89
C GLN A 127 23.34 -8.51 17.24
N GLU A 128 24.31 -7.63 17.20
CA GLU A 128 25.68 -8.03 16.85
C GLU A 128 26.19 -8.90 17.99
N ASN A 129 26.33 -10.19 17.70
CA ASN A 129 27.04 -11.13 18.59
C ASN A 129 28.53 -10.84 18.54
N HIS A 130 28.98 -9.80 19.22
CA HIS A 130 30.41 -9.50 19.45
C HIS A 130 31.00 -10.46 20.47
N ARG A 131 30.99 -11.79 20.15
CA ARG A 131 31.58 -12.81 21.03
C ARG A 131 33.10 -12.80 21.07
N ARG A 132 33.79 -11.88 20.36
CA ARG A 132 35.26 -11.90 20.25
C ARG A 132 35.97 -10.56 20.45
N ASP A 133 35.27 -9.46 20.72
CA ASP A 133 35.93 -8.17 20.96
C ASP A 133 35.84 -7.77 22.44
N PRO A 134 36.97 -7.76 23.20
CA PRO A 134 36.96 -7.33 24.60
C PRO A 134 36.52 -5.88 24.80
N PHE A 135 36.64 -5.02 23.78
CA PHE A 135 36.26 -3.62 23.82
C PHE A 135 34.78 -3.39 23.47
N ALA A 136 34.07 -4.37 22.91
CA ALA A 136 32.65 -4.26 22.57
C ALA A 136 31.77 -3.97 23.80
N ARG A 137 32.24 -4.28 25.02
CA ARG A 137 31.51 -3.95 26.26
C ARG A 137 31.46 -2.45 26.56
N PHE A 138 32.43 -1.67 26.09
CA PHE A 138 32.47 -0.22 26.30
C PHE A 138 31.54 0.53 25.34
N PHE A 139 31.29 -0.03 24.16
CA PHE A 139 30.40 0.56 23.14
C PHE A 139 28.97 0.02 23.20
N ASN A 140 28.71 -0.97 24.06
CA ASN A 140 27.40 -1.58 24.23
C ASN A 140 26.61 -0.95 25.40
N ASP A 141 26.98 0.26 25.80
CA ASP A 141 26.23 1.06 26.76
C ASP A 141 24.86 1.39 26.14
N PRO A 142 23.72 1.18 26.86
CA PRO A 142 22.39 1.59 26.42
C PRO A 142 22.30 3.06 25.99
N PHE A 143 23.28 3.88 26.38
CA PHE A 143 23.40 5.30 26.00
C PHE A 143 23.90 5.50 24.55
N PHE A 144 24.58 4.53 23.93
CA PHE A 144 25.10 4.60 22.56
C PHE A 144 24.28 3.80 21.56
N GLY A 145 22.99 3.60 21.80
CA GLY A 145 21.97 3.10 20.86
C GLY A 145 22.43 1.94 19.98
N GLY A 146 21.88 0.73 20.22
CA GLY A 146 22.09 -0.41 19.33
C GLY A 146 21.91 -0.01 17.86
N THR A 147 22.80 -0.48 16.99
CA THR A 147 22.75 -0.23 15.55
C THR A 147 21.45 -0.79 14.97
N THR A 148 20.51 0.10 14.70
CA THR A 148 19.31 -0.24 13.95
C THR A 148 19.63 -0.13 12.46
N LYS A 149 19.42 -1.22 11.71
CA LYS A 149 19.43 -1.17 10.24
C LYS A 149 18.03 -0.84 9.76
N SER A 150 17.93 0.11 8.85
CA SER A 150 16.70 0.44 8.15
C SER A 150 16.78 -0.05 6.71
N ASP A 151 15.73 -0.70 6.22
CA ASP A 151 15.59 -1.16 4.84
C ASP A 151 14.35 -0.52 4.21
N HIS A 152 14.57 0.37 3.24
CA HIS A 152 13.48 1.05 2.53
C HIS A 152 12.76 0.06 1.60
N LYS A 153 11.43 0.02 1.67
CA LYS A 153 10.57 -0.83 0.85
C LYS A 153 9.45 -0.04 0.19
N ILE A 154 9.19 -0.41 -1.05
CA ILE A 154 8.01 0.02 -1.79
C ILE A 154 7.20 -1.22 -2.10
N LEU A 155 5.96 -1.26 -1.62
CA LEU A 155 5.02 -2.36 -1.86
C LEU A 155 3.87 -1.85 -2.71
N THR A 156 3.44 -2.68 -3.66
CA THR A 156 2.38 -2.36 -4.60
C THR A 156 1.33 -3.48 -4.59
N THR A 157 0.06 -3.11 -4.53
CA THR A 157 -1.05 -4.06 -4.60
C THR A 157 -1.39 -4.40 -6.06
N LYS A 158 -2.35 -5.31 -6.26
CA LYS A 158 -2.89 -5.56 -7.60
C LYS A 158 -4.00 -4.56 -7.93
N PRO A 159 -4.19 -4.21 -9.21
CA PRO A 159 -5.38 -3.46 -9.63
C PRO A 159 -6.64 -4.29 -9.42
N ILE A 160 -7.78 -3.62 -9.25
CA ILE A 160 -9.09 -4.27 -9.10
C ILE A 160 -10.01 -3.78 -10.21
N GLU A 161 -10.55 -4.72 -10.99
CA GLU A 161 -11.54 -4.43 -12.02
C GLU A 161 -12.92 -4.35 -11.40
N ILE A 162 -13.72 -3.35 -11.83
CA ILE A 162 -15.09 -3.11 -11.41
C ILE A 162 -15.95 -2.94 -12.66
N ASP A 163 -17.13 -3.55 -12.64
CA ASP A 163 -18.15 -3.38 -13.68
C ASP A 163 -19.43 -2.82 -13.08
N THR A 164 -19.53 -1.50 -13.06
CA THR A 164 -20.66 -0.77 -12.45
C THR A 164 -21.93 -0.92 -13.30
N GLN A 165 -22.97 -1.47 -12.70
CA GLN A 165 -24.24 -1.70 -13.31
C GLN A 165 -25.10 -0.43 -13.26
N PRO A 166 -25.82 -0.07 -14.36
CA PRO A 166 -26.81 0.99 -14.29
C PRO A 166 -27.98 0.58 -13.38
N LEU A 167 -28.65 1.55 -12.79
CA LEU A 167 -29.83 1.29 -11.96
C LEU A 167 -30.93 0.58 -12.77
N PRO A 168 -31.64 -0.44 -12.21
CA PRO A 168 -32.71 -1.14 -12.89
C PRO A 168 -33.82 -0.19 -13.34
N LYS A 169 -34.24 -0.29 -14.60
CA LYS A 169 -35.35 0.52 -15.14
C LYS A 169 -36.72 0.02 -14.67
N LYS A 170 -36.86 -1.29 -14.41
CA LYS A 170 -38.11 -1.91 -13.99
C LYS A 170 -38.36 -1.72 -12.50
N GLY A 171 -39.54 -1.24 -12.12
CA GLY A 171 -39.90 -0.96 -10.73
C GLY A 171 -39.45 0.40 -10.21
N LYS A 172 -38.94 1.29 -11.07
CA LYS A 172 -38.55 2.65 -10.73
C LYS A 172 -39.79 3.50 -10.40
N PRO A 173 -39.92 4.06 -9.19
CA PRO A 173 -40.99 5.01 -8.89
C PRO A 173 -40.92 6.22 -9.82
N LYS A 174 -42.07 6.81 -10.17
CA LYS A 174 -42.12 7.97 -11.09
C LYS A 174 -41.33 9.17 -10.58
N GLU A 175 -41.18 9.30 -9.25
CA GLU A 175 -40.49 10.38 -8.56
C GLU A 175 -38.98 10.17 -8.40
N PHE A 176 -38.46 8.98 -8.71
CA PHE A 176 -37.05 8.64 -8.55
C PHE A 176 -36.09 9.34 -9.52
N GLY A 177 -36.63 10.12 -10.47
CA GLY A 177 -35.82 10.83 -11.47
C GLY A 177 -35.21 12.15 -11.01
N ASN A 178 -35.55 12.63 -9.83
CA ASN A 178 -35.21 13.98 -9.35
C ASN A 178 -34.16 14.01 -8.24
N LEU A 179 -33.53 12.85 -7.95
CA LEU A 179 -32.46 12.72 -6.97
C LEU A 179 -31.08 12.60 -7.68
N VAL A 180 -30.70 13.67 -8.38
CA VAL A 180 -29.32 13.84 -8.87
C VAL A 180 -28.84 15.19 -8.36
#